data_4d6c5d33fe344108c780351080f57383
#
_entry.id   4d6c5d33fe344108c780351080f57383
#
_cell.length_a   1.000
_cell.length_b   1.000
_cell.length_c   1.000
_cell.angle_alpha   90.00
_cell.angle_beta   90.00
_cell.angle_gamma   90.00
#
_symmetry.space_group_name_H-M   'P 1'
#
loop_
_entity.id
_entity.type
_entity.pdbx_description
1 polymer ?
#
loop_
_entity_poly.entity_id
_entity_poly.type
_entity_poly.pdbx_seq_one_letter_code
_entity_poly.pdbx_strand_id
1 'polypeptide(L)'
;MKKSNLLFSFLFIIALNFNGFAQEEVPKELLLSGLNSVSHLKLENEQITQLMEYNKGFVDDVYDVLESENTDKYKKKTIKTLGEQREIDLKEFLGRHKTNKYLKLMEDELRPLGRRNHLLKPIIKS
;
A
#
# COMPACT_ATOMS: atom_id res chain seq x y z
N MET A 1 25.95 23.48 -16.55
CA MET A 1 25.19 22.89 -15.63
C MET A 1 23.84 22.49 -16.04
N LYS A 2 23.04 23.31 -16.60
CA LYS A 2 21.77 22.89 -17.00
C LYS A 2 21.74 21.86 -18.09
N LYS A 3 22.71 21.85 -18.96
CA LYS A 3 22.76 20.87 -20.00
C LYS A 3 22.93 19.49 -19.47
N SER A 4 23.76 19.34 -18.44
CA SER A 4 23.95 18.01 -17.91
C SER A 4 22.67 17.53 -17.28
N ASN A 5 21.90 18.41 -16.68
CA ASN A 5 20.68 17.98 -16.07
C ASN A 5 19.69 17.46 -17.09
N LEU A 6 19.66 18.11 -18.25
CA LEU A 6 18.78 17.64 -19.30
C LEU A 6 19.14 16.28 -19.79
N LEU A 7 20.44 16.03 -19.96
CA LEU A 7 20.89 14.74 -20.41
C LEU A 7 20.55 13.66 -19.41
N PHE A 8 20.72 13.96 -18.18
CA PHE A 8 20.37 13.03 -17.13
C PHE A 8 18.92 12.67 -17.18
N SER A 9 18.05 13.66 -17.32
CA SER A 9 16.64 13.41 -17.36
C SER A 9 16.27 12.50 -18.50
N PHE A 10 16.89 12.72 -19.62
CA PHE A 10 16.60 11.94 -20.77
C PHE A 10 16.97 10.47 -20.58
N LEU A 11 18.14 10.23 -20.06
CA LEU A 11 18.59 8.87 -19.81
C LEU A 11 17.72 8.19 -18.79
N PHE A 12 17.31 8.92 -17.80
CA PHE A 12 16.47 8.38 -16.76
C PHE A 12 15.14 7.91 -17.33
N ILE A 13 14.56 8.67 -18.22
CA ILE A 13 13.32 8.31 -18.84
C ILE A 13 13.44 7.02 -19.64
N ILE A 14 14.54 6.87 -20.34
CA ILE A 14 14.76 5.65 -21.10
C ILE A 14 14.82 4.45 -20.17
N ALA A 15 15.51 4.60 -19.05
CA ALA A 15 15.62 3.51 -18.10
C ALA A 15 14.25 3.12 -17.57
N LEU A 16 13.41 4.11 -17.32
CA LEU A 16 12.07 3.82 -16.83
C LEU A 16 11.27 3.03 -17.84
N ASN A 17 11.44 3.32 -19.10
CA ASN A 17 10.72 2.61 -20.12
C ASN A 17 11.05 1.14 -20.13
N PHE A 18 12.27 0.80 -19.86
CA PHE A 18 12.65 -0.60 -19.79
C PHE A 18 12.03 -1.30 -18.63
N ASN A 19 11.96 -0.64 -17.51
CA ASN A 19 11.44 -1.27 -16.31
C ASN A 19 9.94 -1.19 -16.23
N GLY A 20 9.35 -0.31 -16.98
CA GLY A 20 7.96 0.01 -16.83
C GLY A 20 7.00 -1.12 -17.10
N PHE A 21 7.35 -2.05 -17.95
CA PHE A 21 6.38 -3.08 -18.24
C PHE A 21 6.42 -4.24 -17.26
N ALA A 22 7.35 -4.24 -16.33
CA ALA A 22 7.41 -5.29 -15.33
C ALA A 22 6.23 -5.16 -14.36
N GLN A 23 5.94 -3.96 -13.94
CA GLN A 23 4.77 -3.68 -13.11
C GLN A 23 4.59 -2.18 -13.04
N GLU A 24 3.35 -1.78 -12.86
CA GLU A 24 3.03 -0.37 -12.76
C GLU A 24 3.26 0.13 -11.35
N GLU A 25 3.68 1.37 -11.25
CA GLU A 25 3.85 1.99 -9.97
C GLU A 25 2.50 2.40 -9.42
N VAL A 26 2.27 2.14 -8.14
CA VAL A 26 1.06 2.56 -7.46
C VAL A 26 1.40 3.73 -6.57
N PRO A 27 0.81 4.90 -6.79
CA PRO A 27 1.10 6.05 -5.93
C PRO A 27 0.68 5.76 -4.49
N LYS A 28 1.50 6.24 -3.57
CA LYS A 28 1.26 6.04 -2.15
C LYS A 28 -0.11 6.55 -1.73
N GLU A 29 -0.49 7.71 -2.24
CA GLU A 29 -1.76 8.32 -1.91
C GLU A 29 -2.94 7.49 -2.38
N LEU A 30 -2.77 6.75 -3.45
CA LEU A 30 -3.84 5.93 -3.96
C LEU A 30 -4.11 4.75 -3.04
N LEU A 31 -3.07 4.12 -2.54
CA LEU A 31 -3.23 3.06 -1.58
C LEU A 31 -3.86 3.59 -0.29
N LEU A 32 -3.37 4.73 0.19
CA LEU A 32 -3.91 5.30 1.41
C LEU A 32 -5.38 5.66 1.26
N SER A 33 -5.74 6.26 0.13
CA SER A 33 -7.12 6.62 -0.14
C SER A 33 -8.01 5.38 -0.14
N GLY A 34 -7.54 4.30 -0.74
CA GLY A 34 -8.31 3.06 -0.74
C GLY A 34 -8.49 2.49 0.65
N LEU A 35 -7.43 2.49 1.44
CA LEU A 35 -7.51 1.98 2.81
C LEU A 35 -8.42 2.82 3.69
N ASN A 36 -8.60 4.08 3.36
CA ASN A 36 -9.44 4.99 4.13
C ASN A 36 -10.89 5.01 3.64
N SER A 37 -11.25 4.19 2.67
CA SER A 37 -12.61 4.15 2.12
C SER A 37 -13.52 3.34 3.03
N VAL A 38 -14.05 3.98 4.05
CA VAL A 38 -14.82 3.29 5.09
C VAL A 38 -16.26 3.79 5.21
N SER A 39 -16.74 4.53 4.23
CA SER A 39 -18.07 5.13 4.33
C SER A 39 -19.19 4.10 4.47
N HIS A 40 -18.97 2.88 4.01
CA HIS A 40 -19.98 1.82 4.10
C HIS A 40 -19.90 1.03 5.39
N LEU A 41 -18.92 1.33 6.22
CA LEU A 41 -18.80 0.69 7.52
C LEU A 41 -19.37 1.63 8.58
N LYS A 42 -20.04 1.05 9.56
CA LYS A 42 -20.61 1.87 10.63
C LYS A 42 -19.59 2.02 11.75
N LEU A 43 -18.55 2.80 11.49
CA LEU A 43 -17.51 3.05 12.49
C LEU A 43 -17.84 4.32 13.23
N GLU A 44 -17.44 4.36 14.50
CA GLU A 44 -17.56 5.57 15.29
C GLU A 44 -16.50 6.57 14.85
N ASN A 45 -16.75 7.84 15.09
CA ASN A 45 -15.82 8.88 14.66
C ASN A 45 -14.42 8.66 15.19
N GLU A 46 -14.32 8.22 16.43
CA GLU A 46 -13.04 7.94 17.04
C GLU A 46 -12.32 6.79 16.32
N GLN A 47 -13.07 5.76 15.95
CA GLN A 47 -12.51 4.63 15.23
C GLN A 47 -12.02 5.04 13.85
N ILE A 48 -12.77 5.93 13.18
CA ILE A 48 -12.35 6.43 11.88
C ILE A 48 -11.04 7.20 11.99
N THR A 49 -10.95 8.07 12.98
CA THR A 49 -9.74 8.85 13.19
C THR A 49 -8.54 7.95 13.47
N GLN A 50 -8.73 6.97 14.34
CA GLN A 50 -7.66 6.02 14.66
C GLN A 50 -7.25 5.22 13.43
N LEU A 51 -8.23 4.79 12.64
CA LEU A 51 -7.95 4.00 11.46
C LEU A 51 -7.16 4.81 10.43
N MET A 52 -7.56 6.06 10.20
CA MET A 52 -6.87 6.88 9.23
C MET A 52 -5.43 7.16 9.65
N GLU A 53 -5.24 7.39 10.92
CA GLU A 53 -3.91 7.63 11.45
C GLU A 53 -3.06 6.36 11.34
N TYR A 54 -3.64 5.22 11.68
CA TYR A 54 -2.96 3.95 11.56
C TYR A 54 -2.59 3.66 10.11
N ASN A 55 -3.52 3.88 9.20
CA ASN A 55 -3.29 3.62 7.79
C ASN A 55 -2.15 4.45 7.23
N LYS A 56 -2.03 5.69 7.68
CA LYS A 56 -0.96 6.55 7.23
C LYS A 56 0.41 5.97 7.57
N GLY A 57 0.57 5.54 8.81
CA GLY A 57 1.82 4.94 9.24
C GLY A 57 2.08 3.62 8.54
N PHE A 58 1.05 2.83 8.38
CA PHE A 58 1.17 1.55 7.70
C PHE A 58 1.61 1.71 6.25
N VAL A 59 1.00 2.66 5.54
CA VAL A 59 1.37 2.91 4.15
C VAL A 59 2.80 3.42 4.05
N ASP A 60 3.22 4.27 4.99
CA ASP A 60 4.61 4.70 5.02
C ASP A 60 5.55 3.52 5.15
N ASP A 61 5.24 2.59 6.04
CA ASP A 61 6.07 1.41 6.24
C ASP A 61 6.12 0.54 4.99
N VAL A 62 4.97 0.35 4.34
CA VAL A 62 4.91 -0.45 3.12
C VAL A 62 5.78 0.17 2.04
N TYR A 63 5.71 1.48 1.87
CA TYR A 63 6.48 2.12 0.82
C TYR A 63 7.96 2.21 1.13
N ASP A 64 8.32 2.25 2.41
CA ASP A 64 9.73 2.11 2.78
C ASP A 64 10.28 0.77 2.28
N VAL A 65 9.49 -0.29 2.41
CA VAL A 65 9.91 -1.59 1.92
C VAL A 65 9.96 -1.62 0.40
N LEU A 66 8.92 -1.09 -0.25
CA LEU A 66 8.87 -1.09 -1.72
C LEU A 66 10.03 -0.33 -2.34
N GLU A 67 10.46 0.74 -1.69
CA GLU A 67 11.53 1.58 -2.21
C GLU A 67 12.91 1.15 -1.77
N SER A 68 12.99 0.14 -0.93
CA SER A 68 14.28 -0.38 -0.50
C SER A 68 14.96 -1.12 -1.64
N GLU A 69 16.24 -1.44 -1.45
CA GLU A 69 16.99 -2.14 -2.49
C GLU A 69 17.00 -3.65 -2.29
N ASN A 70 16.09 -4.15 -1.48
CA ASN A 70 15.98 -5.58 -1.25
C ASN A 70 15.32 -6.28 -2.45
N THR A 71 15.45 -7.60 -2.49
CA THR A 71 14.83 -8.38 -3.55
C THR A 71 13.32 -8.36 -3.43
N ASP A 72 12.64 -8.64 -4.53
CA ASP A 72 11.19 -8.73 -4.51
C ASP A 72 10.71 -9.80 -3.55
N LYS A 73 11.43 -10.89 -3.46
CA LYS A 73 11.07 -11.96 -2.53
C LYS A 73 11.09 -11.47 -1.10
N TYR A 74 12.11 -10.72 -0.73
CA TYR A 74 12.22 -10.17 0.62
C TYR A 74 11.12 -9.14 0.86
N LYS A 75 10.88 -8.27 -0.11
CA LYS A 75 9.85 -7.25 0.02
C LYS A 75 8.48 -7.88 0.22
N LYS A 76 8.16 -8.90 -0.56
CA LYS A 76 6.89 -9.56 -0.47
C LYS A 76 6.69 -10.19 0.91
N LYS A 77 7.72 -10.83 1.41
CA LYS A 77 7.66 -11.44 2.72
C LYS A 77 7.47 -10.40 3.82
N THR A 78 8.18 -9.30 3.73
CA THR A 78 8.10 -8.24 4.72
C THR A 78 6.74 -7.56 4.69
N ILE A 79 6.21 -7.31 3.50
CA ILE A 79 4.89 -6.69 3.37
C ILE A 79 3.81 -7.63 3.93
N LYS A 80 3.97 -8.93 3.72
CA LYS A 80 3.04 -9.88 4.29
C LYS A 80 3.05 -9.81 5.81
N THR A 81 4.23 -9.72 6.41
CA THR A 81 4.35 -9.61 7.87
C THR A 81 3.70 -8.32 8.37
N LEU A 82 3.91 -7.21 7.64
CA LEU A 82 3.27 -5.96 7.99
C LEU A 82 1.76 -6.08 7.94
N GLY A 83 1.24 -6.78 6.95
CA GLY A 83 -0.20 -6.98 6.83
C GLY A 83 -0.77 -7.84 7.95
N GLU A 84 -0.03 -8.86 8.36
CA GLU A 84 -0.48 -9.70 9.46
C GLU A 84 -0.51 -8.94 10.79
N GLN A 85 0.50 -8.14 11.01
CA GLN A 85 0.53 -7.32 12.22
C GLN A 85 -0.59 -6.28 12.20
N ARG A 86 -0.86 -5.71 11.03
CA ARG A 86 -1.93 -4.76 10.87
C ARG A 86 -3.28 -5.37 11.26
N GLU A 87 -3.51 -6.59 10.84
CA GLU A 87 -4.77 -7.26 11.17
C GLU A 87 -4.93 -7.41 12.67
N ILE A 88 -3.86 -7.76 13.36
CA ILE A 88 -3.89 -7.88 14.81
C ILE A 88 -4.22 -6.52 15.43
N ASP A 89 -3.54 -5.48 14.98
CA ASP A 89 -3.72 -4.14 15.52
C ASP A 89 -5.14 -3.63 15.28
N LEU A 90 -5.68 -3.87 14.09
CA LEU A 90 -7.03 -3.42 13.78
C LEU A 90 -8.06 -4.07 14.70
N LYS A 91 -7.87 -5.34 15.03
CA LYS A 91 -8.79 -6.02 15.89
C LYS A 91 -8.83 -5.42 17.29
N GLU A 92 -7.74 -4.79 17.72
CA GLU A 92 -7.69 -4.19 19.01
C GLU A 92 -8.55 -2.95 19.12
N PHE A 93 -8.58 -2.11 18.07
CA PHE A 93 -9.38 -0.89 18.20
C PHE A 93 -10.67 -0.91 17.40
N LEU A 94 -10.84 -1.81 16.45
CA LEU A 94 -12.11 -1.94 15.74
C LEU A 94 -12.96 -3.11 16.25
N GLY A 95 -12.32 -4.09 16.87
CA GLY A 95 -12.98 -5.32 17.22
C GLY A 95 -12.99 -6.29 16.07
N ARG A 96 -13.21 -7.56 16.36
CA ARG A 96 -13.11 -8.61 15.34
C ARG A 96 -14.13 -8.42 14.22
N HIS A 97 -15.37 -8.14 14.58
CA HIS A 97 -16.43 -8.08 13.60
C HIS A 97 -16.21 -6.95 12.59
N LYS A 98 -15.91 -5.75 13.08
CA LYS A 98 -15.69 -4.62 12.20
C LYS A 98 -14.41 -4.80 11.38
N THR A 99 -13.39 -5.39 11.99
CA THR A 99 -12.15 -5.65 11.26
C THR A 99 -12.39 -6.60 10.11
N ASN A 100 -13.12 -7.70 10.34
CA ASN A 100 -13.38 -8.66 9.29
C ASN A 100 -14.16 -8.03 8.14
N LYS A 101 -15.14 -7.19 8.45
CA LYS A 101 -15.89 -6.49 7.42
C LYS A 101 -14.99 -5.53 6.64
N TYR A 102 -14.15 -4.83 7.36
CA TYR A 102 -13.23 -3.88 6.75
C TYR A 102 -12.26 -4.58 5.81
N LEU A 103 -11.67 -5.68 6.25
CA LEU A 103 -10.70 -6.40 5.42
C LEU A 103 -11.35 -6.95 4.17
N LYS A 104 -12.58 -7.41 4.29
CA LYS A 104 -13.29 -7.91 3.13
C LYS A 104 -13.59 -6.79 2.13
N LEU A 105 -13.99 -5.64 2.64
CA LEU A 105 -14.22 -4.48 1.80
C LEU A 105 -12.94 -4.08 1.07
N MET A 106 -11.81 -4.12 1.80
CA MET A 106 -10.53 -3.74 1.22
C MET A 106 -10.10 -4.69 0.13
N GLU A 107 -10.43 -5.96 0.26
CA GLU A 107 -10.14 -6.92 -0.80
C GLU A 107 -10.70 -6.47 -2.13
N ASP A 108 -11.95 -6.01 -2.13
CA ASP A 108 -12.58 -5.55 -3.34
C ASP A 108 -12.05 -4.21 -3.80
N GLU A 109 -11.91 -3.27 -2.86
CA GLU A 109 -11.48 -1.92 -3.18
C GLU A 109 -10.06 -1.89 -3.74
N LEU A 110 -9.18 -2.70 -3.19
CA LEU A 110 -7.76 -2.61 -3.52
C LEU A 110 -7.32 -3.64 -4.56
N ARG A 111 -8.23 -4.50 -5.01
CA ARG A 111 -7.86 -5.52 -5.99
C ARG A 111 -7.17 -4.93 -7.22
N PRO A 112 -7.63 -3.80 -7.78
CA PRO A 112 -6.94 -3.25 -8.94
C PRO A 112 -5.51 -2.84 -8.64
N LEU A 113 -5.22 -2.40 -7.42
CA LEU A 113 -3.86 -2.03 -7.07
C LEU A 113 -2.95 -3.24 -6.99
N GLY A 114 -3.48 -4.36 -6.50
CA GLY A 114 -2.73 -5.60 -6.44
C GLY A 114 -2.40 -6.13 -7.84
N ARG A 115 -3.24 -5.83 -8.81
CA ARG A 115 -2.95 -6.21 -10.19
C ARG A 115 -1.84 -5.36 -10.78
N ARG A 116 -1.78 -4.09 -10.37
CA ARG A 116 -0.74 -3.19 -10.86
C ARG A 116 0.60 -3.48 -10.23
N ASN A 117 0.60 -3.86 -8.95
CA ASN A 117 1.84 -4.19 -8.26
C ASN A 117 1.59 -5.41 -7.37
N HIS A 118 2.12 -6.56 -7.81
CA HIS A 118 1.87 -7.81 -7.11
C HIS A 118 2.49 -7.85 -5.71
N LEU A 119 3.43 -6.97 -5.42
CA LEU A 119 4.01 -6.91 -4.07
C LEU A 119 2.99 -6.44 -3.03
N LEU A 120 1.91 -5.79 -3.47
CA LEU A 120 0.86 -5.35 -2.58
C LEU A 120 -0.18 -6.42 -2.28
N LYS A 121 -0.16 -7.53 -3.02
CA LYS A 121 -1.16 -8.57 -2.82
C LYS A 121 -1.24 -9.11 -1.38
N PRO A 122 -0.13 -9.26 -0.67
CA PRO A 122 -0.24 -9.81 0.69
C PRO A 122 -1.10 -8.98 1.65
N ILE A 123 -1.17 -7.67 1.45
CA ILE A 123 -1.99 -6.84 2.33
C ILE A 123 -3.42 -6.72 1.84
N ILE A 124 -3.68 -7.10 0.59
CA ILE A 124 -5.02 -7.02 0.02
C ILE A 124 -5.80 -8.29 0.30
N LYS A 125 -5.09 -9.40 0.31
CA LYS A 125 -5.70 -10.69 0.51
C LYS A 125 -5.50 -11.19 1.90
N SER A 126 -5.56 -10.51 2.89
CA SER A 126 -5.32 -11.04 4.24
C SER A 126 -6.53 -11.81 4.81
#